data_4c047022ebff55c276b0c9fbf18b1ac4
#
_entry.id   4c047022ebff55c276b0c9fbf18b1ac4
#
_cell.length_a   1.000
_cell.length_b   1.000
_cell.length_c   1.000
_cell.angle_alpha   90.00
_cell.angle_beta   90.00
_cell.angle_gamma   90.00
#
_symmetry.space_group_name_H-M   'P 1'
#
loop_
_entity.id
_entity.type
_entity.pdbx_description
1 polymer ?
#
loop_
_entity_poly.entity_id
_entity_poly.type
_entity_poly.pdbx_seq_one_letter_code
_entity_poly.pdbx_strand_id
1 'polypeptide(L)'
;MPTCPTWQIQKREKVNLLIDGTYFANKVCLLLYRDYNIKMTILNRLTKREALRDLKEDLRAIKNVGIEIESVTCDGAANIIRAVREVCPEAIIQRCTFHITNEVCLWLTKKPKSEAARELRELVCYLSKINSHEEAQLWMRAFVDWHTKHKEYINERSVDDVSGRWWYTHKMLHRSTSHIMRAIPNMFSYTRYHNVPKTSNSIESFFGHLKDHLRLHRGLSNDHFKDFVKWYLFLQSNQGKASKK
;
A
#
# COMPACT_ATOMS: atom_id res chain seq x y z
N MET A 1 -25.82 25.66 0.64
CA MET A 1 -24.66 25.00 0.04
C MET A 1 -25.17 23.94 -0.94
N PRO A 2 -24.59 23.78 -2.14
CA PRO A 2 -25.01 22.73 -3.03
C PRO A 2 -24.77 21.37 -2.37
N THR A 3 -25.77 20.49 -2.38
CA THR A 3 -25.69 19.13 -1.88
C THR A 3 -24.64 18.35 -2.68
N CYS A 4 -23.77 17.61 -1.97
CA CYS A 4 -22.77 16.75 -2.62
C CYS A 4 -23.49 15.74 -3.53
N PRO A 5 -23.11 15.65 -4.82
CA PRO A 5 -23.79 14.74 -5.73
C PRO A 5 -23.59 13.27 -5.32
N THR A 6 -24.62 12.48 -5.49
CA THR A 6 -24.59 11.04 -5.24
C THR A 6 -23.83 10.31 -6.35
N TRP A 7 -23.01 9.33 -5.97
CA TRP A 7 -22.22 8.52 -6.88
C TRP A 7 -23.10 7.51 -7.61
N GLN A 8 -23.02 7.48 -8.94
CA GLN A 8 -23.53 6.35 -9.72
C GLN A 8 -22.38 5.37 -9.98
N ILE A 9 -22.40 4.23 -9.29
CA ILE A 9 -21.45 3.15 -9.50
C ILE A 9 -21.81 2.46 -10.82
N GLN A 10 -20.91 2.44 -11.79
CA GLN A 10 -21.07 1.55 -12.95
C GLN A 10 -20.92 0.11 -12.45
N LYS A 11 -21.98 -0.69 -12.61
CA LYS A 11 -22.03 -2.09 -12.20
C LYS A 11 -20.96 -2.87 -12.95
N ARG A 12 -19.84 -3.19 -12.29
CA ARG A 12 -18.85 -4.15 -12.76
C ARG A 12 -18.93 -5.38 -11.90
N GLU A 13 -18.92 -6.54 -12.54
CA GLU A 13 -19.06 -7.81 -11.82
C GLU A 13 -17.79 -8.11 -11.00
N LYS A 14 -16.57 -7.81 -11.53
CA LYS A 14 -15.29 -8.08 -10.88
C LYS A 14 -14.35 -6.88 -10.90
N VAL A 15 -13.68 -6.63 -9.78
CA VAL A 15 -12.73 -5.52 -9.66
C VAL A 15 -11.40 -5.96 -9.05
N ASN A 16 -10.32 -5.38 -9.57
CA ASN A 16 -9.01 -5.41 -8.95
C ASN A 16 -8.83 -4.14 -8.12
N LEU A 17 -9.00 -4.28 -6.81
CA LEU A 17 -9.09 -3.17 -5.88
C LEU A 17 -7.71 -2.73 -5.42
N LEU A 18 -7.47 -1.43 -5.46
CA LEU A 18 -6.35 -0.80 -4.77
C LEU A 18 -6.87 -0.19 -3.47
N ILE A 19 -6.20 -0.47 -2.36
CA ILE A 19 -6.50 0.13 -1.05
C ILE A 19 -5.25 0.81 -0.53
N ASP A 20 -5.39 2.10 -0.22
CA ASP A 20 -4.31 2.87 0.38
C ASP A 20 -4.86 4.03 1.20
N GLY A 21 -4.10 4.48 2.20
CA GLY A 21 -4.44 5.56 3.09
C GLY A 21 -3.40 6.68 3.09
N THR A 22 -3.83 7.91 3.20
CA THR A 22 -2.92 9.03 3.39
C THR A 22 -3.36 9.92 4.55
N TYR A 23 -2.37 10.38 5.32
CA TYR A 23 -2.59 11.27 6.45
C TYR A 23 -2.34 12.72 6.07
N PHE A 24 -3.17 13.59 6.63
CA PHE A 24 -3.06 15.05 6.53
C PHE A 24 -2.67 15.67 7.87
N ALA A 25 -2.17 16.92 7.84
CA ALA A 25 -1.66 17.61 9.01
C ALA A 25 -2.68 17.77 10.16
N ASN A 26 -3.97 17.81 9.83
CA ASN A 26 -5.09 17.85 10.80
C ASN A 26 -5.43 16.49 11.43
N LYS A 27 -4.54 15.50 11.33
CA LYS A 27 -4.71 14.13 11.85
C LYS A 27 -5.89 13.37 11.24
N VAL A 28 -6.32 13.75 10.05
CA VAL A 28 -7.33 13.03 9.26
C VAL A 28 -6.61 12.08 8.30
N CYS A 29 -7.08 10.84 8.25
CA CYS A 29 -6.69 9.84 7.27
C CYS A 29 -7.77 9.74 6.20
N LEU A 30 -7.37 9.81 4.93
CA LEU A 30 -8.22 9.49 3.80
C LEU A 30 -7.86 8.09 3.30
N LEU A 31 -8.79 7.14 3.48
CA LEU A 31 -8.72 5.82 2.87
C LEU A 31 -9.39 5.87 1.51
N LEU A 32 -8.74 5.33 0.49
CA LEU A 32 -9.28 5.17 -0.85
C LEU A 32 -9.38 3.69 -1.24
N TYR A 33 -10.50 3.35 -1.85
CA TYR A 33 -10.80 2.07 -2.49
C TYR A 33 -11.00 2.35 -3.97
N ARG A 34 -10.04 1.97 -4.81
CA ARG A 34 -10.01 2.34 -6.22
C ARG A 34 -9.96 1.12 -7.12
N ASP A 35 -10.82 1.09 -8.15
CA ASP A 35 -10.72 0.09 -9.22
C ASP A 35 -9.47 0.40 -10.07
N TYR A 36 -8.57 -0.57 -10.16
CA TYR A 36 -7.34 -0.45 -10.95
C TYR A 36 -7.63 -0.30 -12.44
N ASN A 37 -8.58 -1.08 -12.98
CA ASN A 37 -8.81 -1.19 -14.42
C ASN A 37 -9.37 0.11 -15.02
N ILE A 38 -10.34 0.72 -14.34
CA ILE A 38 -10.99 1.96 -14.80
C ILE A 38 -10.45 3.20 -14.09
N LYS A 39 -9.50 3.03 -13.17
CA LYS A 39 -8.90 4.12 -12.38
C LYS A 39 -9.92 5.01 -11.66
N MET A 40 -11.02 4.43 -11.23
CA MET A 40 -12.11 5.13 -10.54
C MET A 40 -12.13 4.80 -9.05
N THR A 41 -12.37 5.79 -8.21
CA THR A 41 -12.59 5.59 -6.77
C THR A 41 -13.98 5.02 -6.56
N ILE A 42 -14.08 3.82 -5.99
CA ILE A 42 -15.35 3.14 -5.67
C ILE A 42 -15.90 3.64 -4.33
N LEU A 43 -15.01 3.72 -3.33
CA LEU A 43 -15.34 4.16 -2.00
C LEU A 43 -14.21 5.02 -1.44
N ASN A 44 -14.55 5.93 -0.55
CA ASN A 44 -13.57 6.67 0.24
C ASN A 44 -14.09 6.86 1.66
N ARG A 45 -13.16 6.93 2.61
CA ARG A 45 -13.48 7.22 4.00
C ARG A 45 -12.50 8.23 4.58
N LEU A 46 -13.05 9.25 5.24
CA LEU A 46 -12.29 10.16 6.10
C LEU A 46 -12.39 9.66 7.55
N THR A 47 -11.27 9.30 8.14
CA THR A 47 -11.19 8.73 9.49
C THR A 47 -9.99 9.30 10.24
N LYS A 48 -9.87 9.01 11.53
CA LYS A 48 -8.67 9.39 12.32
C LYS A 48 -7.52 8.39 12.14
N ARG A 49 -7.83 7.14 11.80
CA ARG A 49 -6.85 6.04 11.65
C ARG A 49 -7.45 4.90 10.81
N GLU A 50 -6.59 4.09 10.25
CA GLU A 50 -6.95 2.85 9.55
C GLU A 50 -7.38 1.76 10.53
N ALA A 51 -8.62 1.84 11.01
CA ALA A 51 -9.16 0.87 11.96
C ALA A 51 -9.70 -0.36 11.22
N LEU A 52 -9.39 -1.56 11.75
CA LEU A 52 -9.88 -2.83 11.21
C LEU A 52 -11.40 -2.85 11.01
N ARG A 53 -12.15 -2.29 11.97
CA ARG A 53 -13.62 -2.20 11.89
C ARG A 53 -14.07 -1.42 10.65
N ASP A 54 -13.50 -0.24 10.45
CA ASP A 54 -13.86 0.65 9.35
C ASP A 54 -13.54 0.02 8.00
N LEU A 55 -12.37 -0.62 7.88
CA LEU A 55 -11.96 -1.37 6.67
C LEU A 55 -12.91 -2.52 6.35
N LYS A 56 -13.37 -3.26 7.37
CA LYS A 56 -14.35 -4.36 7.20
C LYS A 56 -15.73 -3.84 6.79
N GLU A 57 -16.18 -2.73 7.36
CA GLU A 57 -17.42 -2.06 6.97
C GLU A 57 -17.37 -1.62 5.51
N ASP A 58 -16.28 -1.00 5.09
CA ASP A 58 -16.08 -0.52 3.73
C ASP A 58 -16.06 -1.65 2.70
N LEU A 59 -15.32 -2.74 2.96
CA LEU A 59 -15.31 -3.90 2.08
C LEU A 59 -16.67 -4.57 1.97
N ARG A 60 -17.44 -4.65 3.08
CA ARG A 60 -18.82 -5.16 3.06
C ARG A 60 -19.74 -4.25 2.25
N ALA A 61 -19.60 -2.92 2.40
CA ALA A 61 -20.37 -1.97 1.61
C ALA A 61 -20.13 -2.12 0.11
N ILE A 62 -18.87 -2.32 -0.32
CA ILE A 62 -18.52 -2.59 -1.72
C ILE A 62 -19.18 -3.89 -2.21
N LYS A 63 -19.15 -4.96 -1.42
CA LYS A 63 -19.80 -6.25 -1.78
C LYS A 63 -21.32 -6.13 -1.84
N ASN A 64 -21.93 -5.39 -0.92
CA ASN A 64 -23.39 -5.24 -0.82
C ASN A 64 -23.99 -4.52 -2.03
N VAL A 65 -23.21 -3.71 -2.75
CA VAL A 65 -23.67 -3.10 -4.02
C VAL A 65 -23.44 -4.03 -5.23
N GLY A 66 -23.08 -5.29 -5.00
CA GLY A 66 -22.94 -6.32 -6.03
C GLY A 66 -21.58 -6.33 -6.74
N ILE A 67 -20.54 -5.71 -6.15
CA ILE A 67 -19.17 -5.74 -6.70
C ILE A 67 -18.43 -6.93 -6.11
N GLU A 68 -17.93 -7.82 -6.97
CA GLU A 68 -17.02 -8.90 -6.60
C GLU A 68 -15.56 -8.40 -6.60
N ILE A 69 -14.86 -8.60 -5.48
CA ILE A 69 -13.47 -8.21 -5.34
C ILE A 69 -12.59 -9.40 -5.73
N GLU A 70 -11.96 -9.34 -6.91
CA GLU A 70 -11.08 -10.39 -7.43
C GLU A 70 -9.69 -10.34 -6.77
N SER A 71 -9.14 -9.12 -6.61
CA SER A 71 -7.87 -8.93 -5.94
C SER A 71 -7.82 -7.62 -5.16
N VAL A 72 -6.91 -7.57 -4.17
CA VAL A 72 -6.60 -6.37 -3.40
C VAL A 72 -5.11 -6.13 -3.41
N THR A 73 -4.68 -4.98 -3.96
CA THR A 73 -3.30 -4.50 -3.85
C THR A 73 -3.22 -3.38 -2.83
N CYS A 74 -2.34 -3.55 -1.83
CA CYS A 74 -2.16 -2.60 -0.73
C CYS A 74 -0.69 -2.52 -0.26
N ASP A 75 -0.39 -1.56 0.63
CA ASP A 75 0.92 -1.40 1.28
C ASP A 75 1.29 -2.58 2.18
N GLY A 76 0.31 -3.38 2.60
CA GLY A 76 0.45 -4.54 3.47
C GLY A 76 0.30 -4.21 4.95
N ALA A 77 -0.36 -3.12 5.30
CA ALA A 77 -0.79 -2.85 6.66
C ALA A 77 -1.61 -4.04 7.21
N ALA A 78 -1.28 -4.47 8.43
CA ALA A 78 -1.87 -5.69 9.01
C ALA A 78 -3.40 -5.63 9.09
N ASN A 79 -3.96 -4.45 9.36
CA ASN A 79 -5.40 -4.24 9.43
C ASN A 79 -6.07 -4.42 8.05
N ILE A 80 -5.43 -3.96 6.96
CA ILE A 80 -5.96 -4.11 5.60
C ILE A 80 -5.95 -5.60 5.23
N ILE A 81 -4.81 -6.29 5.39
CA ILE A 81 -4.70 -7.72 5.08
C ILE A 81 -5.71 -8.54 5.87
N ARG A 82 -5.87 -8.22 7.18
CA ARG A 82 -6.82 -8.90 8.04
C ARG A 82 -8.27 -8.64 7.60
N ALA A 83 -8.62 -7.40 7.28
CA ALA A 83 -9.95 -7.05 6.80
C ALA A 83 -10.30 -7.80 5.50
N VAL A 84 -9.36 -7.86 4.55
CA VAL A 84 -9.54 -8.58 3.28
C VAL A 84 -9.75 -10.07 3.52
N ARG A 85 -8.91 -10.71 4.33
CA ARG A 85 -9.04 -12.15 4.64
C ARG A 85 -10.36 -12.50 5.31
N GLU A 86 -10.88 -11.62 6.18
CA GLU A 86 -12.12 -11.86 6.91
C GLU A 86 -13.40 -11.55 6.08
N VAL A 87 -13.35 -10.59 5.16
CA VAL A 87 -14.52 -10.14 4.39
C VAL A 87 -14.54 -10.70 2.96
N CYS A 88 -13.38 -10.86 2.37
CA CYS A 88 -13.17 -11.30 0.99
C CYS A 88 -12.13 -12.44 0.95
N PRO A 89 -12.40 -13.62 1.57
CA PRO A 89 -11.42 -14.71 1.70
C PRO A 89 -10.90 -15.22 0.35
N GLU A 90 -11.72 -15.14 -0.70
CA GLU A 90 -11.38 -15.55 -2.07
C GLU A 90 -10.53 -14.53 -2.84
N ALA A 91 -10.43 -13.29 -2.33
CA ALA A 91 -9.68 -12.25 -3.02
C ALA A 91 -8.17 -12.50 -2.96
N ILE A 92 -7.51 -12.35 -4.11
CA ILE A 92 -6.06 -12.45 -4.20
C ILE A 92 -5.45 -11.21 -3.55
N ILE A 93 -4.58 -11.40 -2.57
CA ILE A 93 -3.85 -10.29 -1.94
C ILE A 93 -2.52 -10.08 -2.67
N GLN A 94 -2.25 -8.84 -3.05
CA GLN A 94 -0.97 -8.39 -3.57
C GLN A 94 -0.40 -7.31 -2.66
N ARG A 95 0.82 -7.48 -2.17
CA ARG A 95 1.55 -6.41 -1.50
C ARG A 95 2.25 -5.53 -2.53
N CYS A 96 2.03 -4.24 -2.43
CA CYS A 96 2.63 -3.26 -3.32
C CYS A 96 4.16 -3.33 -3.28
N THR A 97 4.79 -3.75 -4.38
CA THR A 97 6.26 -3.86 -4.46
C THR A 97 6.96 -2.52 -4.35
N PHE A 98 6.30 -1.43 -4.76
CA PHE A 98 6.82 -0.07 -4.63
C PHE A 98 6.94 0.34 -3.15
N HIS A 99 5.93 0.08 -2.32
CA HIS A 99 5.99 0.34 -0.88
C HIS A 99 7.11 -0.45 -0.21
N ILE A 100 7.24 -1.75 -0.53
CA ILE A 100 8.31 -2.59 0.00
C ILE A 100 9.68 -1.99 -0.35
N THR A 101 9.88 -1.62 -1.62
CA THR A 101 11.13 -1.03 -2.08
C THR A 101 11.43 0.28 -1.38
N ASN A 102 10.44 1.19 -1.31
CA ASN A 102 10.61 2.51 -0.71
C ASN A 102 10.95 2.43 0.78
N GLU A 103 10.23 1.62 1.55
CA GLU A 103 10.45 1.48 2.98
C GLU A 103 11.83 0.90 3.28
N VAL A 104 12.22 -0.17 2.60
CA VAL A 104 13.55 -0.78 2.78
C VAL A 104 14.65 0.18 2.36
N CYS A 105 14.51 0.88 1.23
CA CYS A 105 15.47 1.87 0.78
C CYS A 105 15.58 3.07 1.73
N LEU A 106 14.49 3.45 2.39
CA LEU A 106 14.48 4.51 3.40
C LEU A 106 15.24 4.07 4.66
N TRP A 107 14.98 2.86 5.15
CA TRP A 107 15.61 2.34 6.36
C TRP A 107 17.12 2.05 6.18
N LEU A 108 17.51 1.54 5.01
CA LEU A 108 18.91 1.24 4.70
C LEU A 108 19.72 2.45 4.22
N THR A 109 19.07 3.59 3.97
CA THR A 109 19.66 4.81 3.43
C THR A 109 20.18 4.65 1.98
N LYS A 110 20.67 5.74 1.38
CA LYS A 110 21.21 5.71 0.01
C LYS A 110 22.60 5.04 -0.11
N LYS A 111 23.40 5.12 0.96
CA LYS A 111 24.78 4.59 1.01
C LYS A 111 24.95 3.74 2.28
N PRO A 112 24.46 2.49 2.30
CA PRO A 112 24.63 1.63 3.46
C PRO A 112 26.09 1.34 3.74
N LYS A 113 26.48 1.32 5.03
CA LYS A 113 27.87 1.07 5.43
C LYS A 113 28.25 -0.42 5.35
N SER A 114 27.34 -1.31 5.76
CA SER A 114 27.60 -2.75 5.77
C SER A 114 27.35 -3.38 4.40
N GLU A 115 28.10 -4.44 4.09
CA GLU A 115 27.92 -5.26 2.88
C GLU A 115 26.50 -5.84 2.83
N ALA A 116 26.04 -6.44 3.92
CA ALA A 116 24.70 -7.01 4.03
C ALA A 116 23.58 -6.02 3.65
N ALA A 117 23.70 -4.76 4.10
CA ALA A 117 22.71 -3.74 3.77
C ALA A 117 22.80 -3.23 2.33
N ARG A 118 24.01 -3.21 1.72
CA ARG A 118 24.20 -2.87 0.30
C ARG A 118 23.56 -3.92 -0.59
N GLU A 119 23.88 -5.19 -0.37
CA GLU A 119 23.34 -6.31 -1.13
C GLU A 119 21.81 -6.38 -1.01
N LEU A 120 21.25 -6.23 0.22
CA LEU A 120 19.79 -6.22 0.39
C LEU A 120 19.13 -5.06 -0.38
N ARG A 121 19.76 -3.89 -0.35
CA ARG A 121 19.25 -2.73 -1.08
C ARG A 121 19.23 -2.98 -2.59
N GLU A 122 20.26 -3.62 -3.15
CA GLU A 122 20.30 -3.99 -4.56
C GLU A 122 19.21 -4.99 -4.92
N LEU A 123 19.04 -6.04 -4.12
CA LEU A 123 17.97 -7.03 -4.28
C LEU A 123 16.60 -6.36 -4.30
N VAL A 124 16.34 -5.45 -3.38
CA VAL A 124 15.02 -4.77 -3.28
C VAL A 124 14.80 -3.79 -4.44
N CYS A 125 15.82 -3.08 -4.88
CA CYS A 125 15.73 -2.22 -6.07
C CYS A 125 15.39 -3.02 -7.35
N TYR A 126 15.78 -4.29 -7.41
CA TYR A 126 15.48 -5.17 -8.53
C TYR A 126 14.00 -5.59 -8.61
N LEU A 127 13.23 -5.49 -7.51
CA LEU A 127 11.79 -5.83 -7.47
C LEU A 127 10.97 -5.14 -8.56
N SER A 128 11.34 -3.92 -8.93
CA SER A 128 10.66 -3.17 -9.98
C SER A 128 10.76 -3.84 -11.37
N LYS A 129 11.81 -4.62 -11.62
CA LYS A 129 12.10 -5.26 -12.90
C LYS A 129 11.50 -6.65 -13.04
N ILE A 130 11.01 -7.26 -11.96
CA ILE A 130 10.41 -8.61 -11.96
C ILE A 130 9.05 -8.54 -12.64
N ASN A 131 8.83 -9.32 -13.70
CA ASN A 131 7.57 -9.37 -14.45
C ASN A 131 7.06 -10.79 -14.69
N SER A 132 7.90 -11.82 -14.45
CA SER A 132 7.52 -13.21 -14.62
C SER A 132 7.61 -14.01 -13.32
N HIS A 133 6.98 -15.19 -13.33
CA HIS A 133 7.04 -16.09 -12.18
C HIS A 133 8.46 -16.67 -11.98
N GLU A 134 9.16 -16.93 -13.06
CA GLU A 134 10.55 -17.43 -13.06
C GLU A 134 11.48 -16.39 -12.43
N GLU A 135 11.35 -15.13 -12.84
CA GLU A 135 12.12 -14.03 -12.26
C GLU A 135 11.84 -13.86 -10.76
N ALA A 136 10.57 -14.00 -10.35
CA ALA A 136 10.20 -13.96 -8.93
C ALA A 136 10.83 -15.11 -8.14
N GLN A 137 10.88 -16.33 -8.70
CA GLN A 137 11.53 -17.48 -8.08
C GLN A 137 13.05 -17.26 -7.95
N LEU A 138 13.70 -16.73 -8.99
CA LEU A 138 15.13 -16.41 -8.95
C LEU A 138 15.42 -15.37 -7.87
N TRP A 139 14.60 -14.33 -7.78
CA TRP A 139 14.72 -13.31 -6.75
C TRP A 139 14.55 -13.90 -5.34
N MET A 140 13.56 -14.77 -5.13
CA MET A 140 13.34 -15.43 -3.85
C MET A 140 14.54 -16.29 -3.44
N ARG A 141 15.15 -17.03 -4.37
CA ARG A 141 16.39 -17.80 -4.11
C ARG A 141 17.52 -16.85 -3.72
N ALA A 142 17.77 -15.80 -4.48
CA ALA A 142 18.80 -14.82 -4.16
C ALA A 142 18.59 -14.17 -2.78
N PHE A 143 17.34 -13.90 -2.40
CA PHE A 143 17.03 -13.38 -1.07
C PHE A 143 17.29 -14.41 0.04
N VAL A 144 16.98 -15.69 -0.18
CA VAL A 144 17.28 -16.77 0.77
C VAL A 144 18.78 -16.97 0.93
N ASP A 145 19.54 -16.95 -0.16
CA ASP A 145 21.01 -17.09 -0.15
C ASP A 145 21.64 -15.91 0.60
N TRP A 146 21.20 -14.68 0.29
CA TRP A 146 21.61 -13.48 1.02
C TRP A 146 21.29 -13.56 2.51
N HIS A 147 20.06 -13.98 2.86
CA HIS A 147 19.65 -14.10 4.27
C HIS A 147 20.49 -15.15 5.02
N THR A 148 20.78 -16.27 4.38
CA THR A 148 21.60 -17.35 4.95
C THR A 148 23.04 -16.86 5.18
N LYS A 149 23.64 -16.16 4.21
CA LYS A 149 24.99 -15.57 4.30
C LYS A 149 25.12 -14.58 5.45
N HIS A 150 24.08 -13.78 5.70
CA HIS A 150 24.15 -12.67 6.67
C HIS A 150 23.34 -12.92 7.95
N LYS A 151 22.84 -14.13 8.18
CA LYS A 151 21.90 -14.44 9.27
C LYS A 151 22.43 -14.05 10.65
N GLU A 152 23.69 -14.35 10.93
CA GLU A 152 24.30 -14.03 12.22
C GLU A 152 24.43 -12.52 12.42
N TYR A 153 24.91 -11.81 11.42
CA TYR A 153 25.03 -10.36 11.42
C TYR A 153 23.66 -9.66 11.60
N ILE A 154 22.62 -10.13 10.90
CA ILE A 154 21.27 -9.57 11.02
C ILE A 154 20.71 -9.73 12.43
N ASN A 155 21.00 -10.86 13.10
CA ASN A 155 20.48 -11.20 14.42
C ASN A 155 21.41 -10.86 15.57
N GLU A 156 22.55 -10.19 15.30
CA GLU A 156 23.46 -9.71 16.33
C GLU A 156 22.72 -8.81 17.32
N ARG A 157 23.00 -9.03 18.62
CA ARG A 157 22.36 -8.31 19.73
C ARG A 157 23.39 -7.54 20.52
N SER A 158 23.06 -6.31 20.83
CA SER A 158 23.74 -5.50 21.81
C SER A 158 22.96 -5.51 23.13
N VAL A 159 23.65 -5.46 24.24
CA VAL A 159 23.07 -5.45 25.59
C VAL A 159 23.58 -4.21 26.30
N ASP A 160 22.70 -3.56 27.05
CA ASP A 160 23.07 -2.48 27.95
C ASP A 160 23.58 -3.08 29.27
N ASP A 161 24.82 -2.77 29.64
CA ASP A 161 25.51 -3.37 30.81
C ASP A 161 24.86 -2.99 32.13
N VAL A 162 24.09 -1.89 32.18
CA VAL A 162 23.46 -1.40 33.43
C VAL A 162 22.04 -1.94 33.58
N SER A 163 21.23 -1.87 32.52
CA SER A 163 19.81 -2.25 32.59
C SER A 163 19.52 -3.68 32.15
N GLY A 164 20.50 -4.38 31.56
CA GLY A 164 20.32 -5.70 30.94
C GLY A 164 19.39 -5.71 29.71
N ARG A 165 18.95 -4.57 29.24
CA ARG A 165 18.10 -4.47 28.04
C ARG A 165 18.92 -4.81 26.81
N TRP A 166 18.33 -5.58 25.93
CA TRP A 166 18.95 -5.93 24.65
C TRP A 166 18.18 -5.33 23.47
N TRP A 167 18.88 -5.12 22.36
CA TRP A 167 18.31 -4.73 21.06
C TRP A 167 19.13 -5.33 19.93
N TYR A 168 18.55 -5.39 18.72
CA TYR A 168 19.32 -5.77 17.55
C TYR A 168 20.34 -4.68 17.22
N THR A 169 21.62 -5.07 17.13
CA THR A 169 22.75 -4.18 16.78
C THR A 169 22.47 -3.51 15.42
N HIS A 170 21.99 -4.30 14.46
CA HIS A 170 21.66 -3.84 13.11
C HIS A 170 20.14 -3.66 12.92
N LYS A 171 19.53 -2.84 13.77
CA LYS A 171 18.07 -2.68 13.88
C LYS A 171 17.36 -2.43 12.55
N MET A 172 17.89 -1.55 11.68
CA MET A 172 17.24 -1.23 10.41
C MET A 172 17.39 -2.35 9.40
N LEU A 173 18.50 -3.07 9.39
CA LEU A 173 18.67 -4.26 8.56
C LEU A 173 17.73 -5.38 9.00
N HIS A 174 17.65 -5.67 10.29
CA HIS A 174 16.72 -6.65 10.86
C HIS A 174 15.26 -6.29 10.55
N ARG A 175 14.89 -5.00 10.68
CA ARG A 175 13.55 -4.50 10.33
C ARG A 175 13.24 -4.71 8.85
N SER A 176 14.19 -4.38 7.96
CA SER A 176 14.05 -4.55 6.51
C SER A 176 13.86 -6.01 6.13
N THR A 177 14.68 -6.90 6.68
CA THR A 177 14.58 -8.35 6.47
C THR A 177 13.22 -8.89 6.91
N SER A 178 12.79 -8.55 8.13
CA SER A 178 11.50 -8.98 8.67
C SER A 178 10.31 -8.44 7.86
N HIS A 179 10.42 -7.23 7.31
CA HIS A 179 9.41 -6.64 6.46
C HIS A 179 9.25 -7.41 5.14
N ILE A 180 10.37 -7.74 4.49
CA ILE A 180 10.38 -8.52 3.24
C ILE A 180 9.84 -9.93 3.51
N MET A 181 10.31 -10.63 4.55
CA MET A 181 9.82 -11.97 4.90
C MET A 181 8.29 -12.03 5.06
N ARG A 182 7.71 -11.02 5.72
CA ARG A 182 6.26 -10.91 5.86
C ARG A 182 5.55 -10.57 4.54
N ALA A 183 6.26 -10.00 3.57
CA ALA A 183 5.70 -9.64 2.27
C ALA A 183 5.70 -10.82 1.29
N ILE A 184 6.70 -11.69 1.33
CA ILE A 184 6.92 -12.80 0.38
C ILE A 184 5.65 -13.57 0.03
N PRO A 185 4.77 -13.97 0.97
CA PRO A 185 3.59 -14.75 0.63
C PRO A 185 2.62 -14.08 -0.36
N ASN A 186 2.63 -12.73 -0.40
CA ASN A 186 1.68 -11.94 -1.18
C ASN A 186 2.34 -10.91 -2.12
N MET A 187 3.68 -10.87 -2.24
CA MET A 187 4.33 -9.81 -3.02
C MET A 187 4.52 -10.13 -4.51
N PHE A 188 4.32 -11.40 -4.89
CA PHE A 188 4.47 -11.86 -6.27
C PHE A 188 3.19 -12.45 -6.86
N SER A 189 2.00 -12.18 -6.27
CA SER A 189 0.73 -12.67 -6.78
C SER A 189 0.47 -12.22 -8.22
N TYR A 190 0.88 -11.01 -8.58
CA TYR A 190 0.76 -10.45 -9.94
C TYR A 190 1.50 -11.26 -11.02
N THR A 191 2.51 -12.06 -10.67
CA THR A 191 3.22 -12.91 -11.64
C THR A 191 2.45 -14.17 -12.02
N ARG A 192 1.48 -14.57 -11.19
CA ARG A 192 0.59 -15.71 -11.44
C ARG A 192 -0.77 -15.28 -12.00
N TYR A 193 -1.22 -14.07 -11.67
CA TYR A 193 -2.53 -13.54 -12.00
C TYR A 193 -2.35 -12.22 -12.76
N HIS A 194 -2.43 -12.26 -14.08
CA HIS A 194 -2.10 -11.12 -14.98
C HIS A 194 -2.92 -9.85 -14.75
N ASN A 195 -4.12 -9.98 -14.19
CA ASN A 195 -4.98 -8.81 -13.90
C ASN A 195 -4.66 -8.14 -12.55
N VAL A 196 -3.83 -8.76 -11.72
CA VAL A 196 -3.49 -8.23 -10.41
C VAL A 196 -2.41 -7.16 -10.53
N PRO A 197 -2.68 -5.92 -10.10
CA PRO A 197 -1.70 -4.85 -10.21
C PRO A 197 -0.52 -5.06 -9.25
N LYS A 198 0.69 -4.93 -9.77
CA LYS A 198 1.95 -5.05 -9.04
C LYS A 198 2.12 -3.99 -7.95
N THR A 199 1.58 -2.78 -8.20
CA THR A 199 1.76 -1.61 -7.34
C THR A 199 0.46 -0.81 -7.18
N SER A 200 0.39 0.00 -6.12
CA SER A 200 -0.66 0.99 -5.86
C SER A 200 -0.29 2.41 -6.31
N ASN A 201 0.72 2.58 -7.17
CA ASN A 201 1.25 3.89 -7.59
C ASN A 201 0.20 4.85 -8.13
N SER A 202 -0.89 4.35 -8.72
CA SER A 202 -1.97 5.20 -9.20
C SER A 202 -2.73 5.91 -8.08
N ILE A 203 -2.79 5.31 -6.87
CA ILE A 203 -3.35 5.98 -5.68
C ILE A 203 -2.35 6.99 -5.13
N GLU A 204 -1.07 6.66 -5.08
CA GLU A 204 -0.05 7.58 -4.60
C GLU A 204 0.03 8.85 -5.45
N SER A 205 0.03 8.69 -6.79
CA SER A 205 -0.06 9.82 -7.71
C SER A 205 -1.31 10.66 -7.44
N PHE A 206 -2.46 10.02 -7.23
CA PHE A 206 -3.69 10.70 -6.87
C PHE A 206 -3.57 11.48 -5.56
N PHE A 207 -2.99 10.89 -4.52
CA PHE A 207 -2.75 11.58 -3.25
C PHE A 207 -1.78 12.75 -3.40
N GLY A 208 -0.74 12.61 -4.24
CA GLY A 208 0.18 13.70 -4.57
C GLY A 208 -0.55 14.91 -5.13
N HIS A 209 -1.34 14.72 -6.17
CA HIS A 209 -2.15 15.78 -6.78
C HIS A 209 -3.15 16.41 -5.80
N LEU A 210 -3.86 15.58 -5.00
CA LEU A 210 -4.77 16.11 -3.98
C LEU A 210 -4.03 16.98 -2.96
N LYS A 211 -2.87 16.54 -2.49
CA LYS A 211 -2.05 17.32 -1.53
C LYS A 211 -1.53 18.61 -2.13
N ASP A 212 -1.15 18.62 -3.40
CA ASP A 212 -0.69 19.82 -4.09
C ASP A 212 -1.82 20.85 -4.21
N HIS A 213 -3.03 20.42 -4.57
CA HIS A 213 -4.20 21.30 -4.57
C HIS A 213 -4.51 21.83 -3.16
N LEU A 214 -4.47 20.99 -2.12
CA LEU A 214 -4.71 21.43 -0.75
C LEU A 214 -3.67 22.43 -0.24
N ARG A 215 -2.42 22.39 -0.73
CA ARG A 215 -1.38 23.39 -0.38
C ARG A 215 -1.73 24.79 -0.85
N LEU A 216 -2.51 24.93 -1.91
CA LEU A 216 -3.00 26.21 -2.42
C LEU A 216 -4.09 26.82 -1.52
N HIS A 217 -4.77 25.99 -0.74
CA HIS A 217 -5.89 26.37 0.14
C HIS A 217 -5.47 26.29 1.62
N ARG A 218 -4.52 27.13 2.02
CA ARG A 218 -4.06 27.20 3.42
C ARG A 218 -5.16 27.75 4.32
N GLY A 219 -5.31 27.16 5.51
CA GLY A 219 -6.25 27.66 6.53
C GLY A 219 -7.68 27.15 6.39
N LEU A 220 -7.93 26.06 5.63
CA LEU A 220 -9.23 25.43 5.59
C LEU A 220 -9.63 24.93 6.98
N SER A 221 -10.87 25.23 7.41
CA SER A 221 -11.48 24.57 8.56
C SER A 221 -11.63 23.07 8.29
N ASN A 222 -11.80 22.26 9.34
CA ASN A 222 -11.97 20.81 9.18
C ASN A 222 -13.16 20.44 8.27
N ASP A 223 -14.23 21.20 8.29
CA ASP A 223 -15.41 20.91 7.48
C ASP A 223 -15.20 21.33 6.02
N HIS A 224 -14.61 22.51 5.77
CA HIS A 224 -14.21 22.91 4.42
C HIS A 224 -13.16 21.96 3.82
N PHE A 225 -12.24 21.42 4.63
CA PHE A 225 -11.30 20.40 4.18
C PHE A 225 -12.04 19.12 3.73
N LYS A 226 -12.99 18.63 4.51
CA LYS A 226 -13.79 17.44 4.15
C LYS A 226 -14.59 17.66 2.87
N ASP A 227 -15.21 18.84 2.73
CA ASP A 227 -15.99 19.18 1.54
C ASP A 227 -15.07 19.32 0.31
N PHE A 228 -13.91 19.96 0.46
CA PHE A 228 -12.92 20.02 -0.61
C PHE A 228 -12.52 18.63 -1.10
N VAL A 229 -12.17 17.72 -0.17
CA VAL A 229 -11.80 16.33 -0.52
C VAL A 229 -12.93 15.62 -1.26
N LYS A 230 -14.19 15.75 -0.79
CA LYS A 230 -15.35 15.14 -1.46
C LYS A 230 -15.54 15.67 -2.88
N TRP A 231 -15.50 16.98 -3.07
CA TRP A 231 -15.62 17.60 -4.39
C TRP A 231 -14.47 17.24 -5.32
N TYR A 232 -13.24 17.21 -4.81
CA TYR A 232 -12.09 16.80 -5.59
C TYR A 232 -12.24 15.35 -6.10
N LEU A 233 -12.61 14.41 -5.21
CA LEU A 233 -12.86 13.02 -5.57
C LEU A 233 -13.97 12.89 -6.63
N PHE A 234 -15.06 13.64 -6.47
CA PHE A 234 -16.17 13.64 -7.42
C PHE A 234 -15.75 14.13 -8.81
N LEU A 235 -15.07 15.27 -8.89
CA LEU A 235 -14.62 15.86 -10.15
C LEU A 235 -13.64 14.94 -10.88
N GLN A 236 -12.68 14.35 -10.17
CA GLN A 236 -11.72 13.41 -10.74
C GLN A 236 -12.38 12.12 -11.29
N SER A 237 -13.43 11.65 -10.65
CA SER A 237 -14.19 10.48 -11.13
C SER A 237 -14.99 10.76 -12.40
N ASN A 238 -15.38 12.00 -12.64
CA ASN A 238 -16.14 12.40 -13.83
C ASN A 238 -15.23 12.76 -15.02
N GLN A 239 -14.00 13.22 -14.80
CA GLN A 239 -13.06 13.52 -15.90
C GLN A 239 -12.69 12.28 -16.72
N GLY A 240 -12.63 11.10 -16.11
CA GLY A 240 -12.40 9.82 -16.82
C GLY A 240 -13.51 9.43 -17.81
N LYS A 241 -14.67 10.08 -17.75
CA LYS A 241 -15.79 9.86 -18.71
C LYS A 241 -15.74 10.82 -19.91
N ALA A 242 -15.12 11.98 -19.78
CA ALA A 242 -15.11 13.00 -20.84
C ALA A 242 -14.04 12.74 -21.92
N SER A 243 -12.99 11.97 -21.63
CA SER A 243 -11.89 11.69 -22.59
C SER A 243 -12.11 10.45 -23.47
N LYS A 244 -13.31 9.86 -23.48
CA LYS A 244 -13.69 8.70 -24.33
C LYS A 244 -14.82 9.04 -25.32
N LYS A 245 -14.94 10.29 -25.75
CA LYS A 245 -15.77 10.68 -26.88
C LYS A 245 -14.90 11.07 -28.06
#